data_2a5ddbbed78ea91e207c77b761cf00d7
#
_entry.id   2a5ddbbed78ea91e207c77b761cf00d7
#
_cell.length_a   1.000
_cell.length_b   1.000
_cell.length_c   1.000
_cell.angle_alpha   90.00
_cell.angle_beta   90.00
_cell.angle_gamma   90.00
#
_symmetry.space_group_name_H-M   'P 1'
#
loop_
_entity.id
_entity.type
_entity.pdbx_description
1 polymer ?
#
loop_
_entity_poly.entity_id
_entity_poly.type
_entity_poly.pdbx_seq_one_letter_code
_entity_poly.pdbx_strand_id
1 'polypeptide(L)'
;MHRYQQHSSSCLILALDASGSAALQRLAEAKGAVELLLQQSYARRDSVCIVAFRGAHAQLLLPMTRSLVRAKRAMTGLPGGGGTPLALALKMACEQAAQLHRQGVTPILVVLSDGRANVTLQGLGGRAQAQADALQWGAQWRQTGHRSLWIDTSIQPDPQAQNLAHTMGGSYLPMPQVQAQRVANAMDNLRQLAS
;
A
#
# COMPACT_ATOMS: atom_id res chain seq x y z
N MET A 1 -36.32 12.01 -13.74
CA MET A 1 -34.98 11.69 -14.24
C MET A 1 -34.14 11.13 -13.07
N HIS A 2 -34.02 9.82 -12.94
CA HIS A 2 -33.10 9.21 -11.95
C HIS A 2 -31.67 9.40 -12.45
N ARG A 3 -30.92 10.26 -11.77
CA ARG A 3 -29.46 10.33 -11.93
C ARG A 3 -28.90 8.99 -11.42
N TYR A 4 -28.52 8.10 -12.31
CA TYR A 4 -27.68 6.97 -11.97
C TYR A 4 -26.36 7.55 -11.44
N GLN A 5 -26.16 7.50 -10.12
CA GLN A 5 -24.82 7.66 -9.56
C GLN A 5 -24.01 6.48 -10.10
N GLN A 6 -23.17 6.76 -11.10
CA GLN A 6 -22.12 5.85 -11.48
C GLN A 6 -21.19 5.75 -10.27
N HIS A 7 -21.32 4.69 -9.49
CA HIS A 7 -20.29 4.32 -8.53
C HIS A 7 -19.04 4.04 -9.35
N SER A 8 -18.10 4.99 -9.38
CA SER A 8 -16.79 4.76 -9.96
C SER A 8 -16.18 3.57 -9.21
N SER A 9 -15.83 2.52 -9.94
CA SER A 9 -15.20 1.37 -9.33
C SER A 9 -13.84 1.78 -8.77
N SER A 10 -13.52 1.35 -7.56
CA SER A 10 -12.22 1.60 -6.93
C SER A 10 -11.34 0.36 -7.00
N CYS A 11 -10.02 0.56 -6.96
CA CYS A 11 -9.05 -0.50 -6.81
C CYS A 11 -8.10 -0.19 -5.66
N LEU A 12 -8.02 -1.11 -4.71
CA LEU A 12 -7.08 -1.05 -3.61
C LEU A 12 -5.73 -1.59 -4.08
N ILE A 13 -4.71 -0.74 -4.09
CA ILE A 13 -3.33 -1.12 -4.36
C ILE A 13 -2.69 -1.40 -2.99
N LEU A 14 -2.40 -2.67 -2.68
CA LEU A 14 -1.68 -3.06 -1.48
C LEU A 14 -0.19 -3.15 -1.79
N ALA A 15 0.63 -2.32 -1.15
CA ALA A 15 2.09 -2.40 -1.21
C ALA A 15 2.62 -3.03 0.07
N LEU A 16 3.12 -4.27 -0.04
CA LEU A 16 3.51 -5.11 1.08
C LEU A 16 5.02 -5.22 1.19
N ASP A 17 5.56 -4.81 2.33
CA ASP A 17 6.96 -4.97 2.69
C ASP A 17 7.21 -6.42 3.13
N ALA A 18 7.96 -7.17 2.32
CA ALA A 18 8.40 -8.52 2.60
C ALA A 18 9.93 -8.60 2.83
N SER A 19 10.57 -7.48 3.16
CA SER A 19 11.99 -7.38 3.46
C SER A 19 12.31 -7.98 4.83
N GLY A 20 13.18 -8.99 4.84
CA GLY A 20 13.61 -9.65 6.07
C GLY A 20 12.53 -10.46 6.80
N SER A 21 12.96 -11.26 7.77
CA SER A 21 12.08 -12.08 8.60
C SER A 21 11.17 -11.25 9.53
N ALA A 22 11.69 -10.15 10.05
CA ALA A 22 10.94 -9.27 10.93
C ALA A 22 9.77 -8.56 10.20
N ALA A 23 9.95 -8.18 8.93
CA ALA A 23 8.87 -7.59 8.14
C ALA A 23 7.75 -8.59 7.87
N LEU A 24 8.08 -9.84 7.54
CA LEU A 24 7.09 -10.90 7.37
C LEU A 24 6.32 -11.19 8.66
N GLN A 25 6.99 -11.20 9.81
CA GLN A 25 6.33 -11.40 11.10
C GLN A 25 5.35 -10.24 11.37
N ARG A 26 5.77 -9.01 11.16
CA ARG A 26 4.90 -7.83 11.32
C ARG A 26 3.73 -7.84 10.34
N LEU A 27 3.95 -8.29 9.10
CA LEU A 27 2.87 -8.47 8.13
C LEU A 27 1.87 -9.53 8.59
N ALA A 28 2.34 -10.64 9.19
CA ALA A 28 1.48 -11.66 9.79
C ALA A 28 0.66 -11.11 10.97
N GLU A 29 1.25 -10.24 11.80
CA GLU A 29 0.53 -9.55 12.88
C GLU A 29 -0.53 -8.58 12.34
N ALA A 30 -0.26 -7.92 11.20
CA ALA A 30 -1.22 -7.08 10.49
C ALA A 30 -2.28 -7.86 9.70
N LYS A 31 -2.17 -9.19 9.64
CA LYS A 31 -3.02 -10.05 8.80
C LYS A 31 -4.50 -9.79 9.00
N GLY A 32 -4.96 -9.66 10.25
CA GLY A 32 -6.36 -9.38 10.54
C GLY A 32 -6.86 -8.06 9.94
N ALA A 33 -6.03 -7.02 9.99
CA ALA A 33 -6.34 -5.73 9.39
C ALA A 33 -6.40 -5.82 7.86
N VAL A 34 -5.45 -6.53 7.25
CA VAL A 34 -5.42 -6.74 5.80
C VAL A 34 -6.61 -7.58 5.33
N GLU A 35 -6.95 -8.64 6.04
CA GLU A 35 -8.13 -9.46 5.74
C GLU A 35 -9.42 -8.64 5.80
N LEU A 36 -9.54 -7.73 6.77
CA LEU A 36 -10.68 -6.83 6.86
C LEU A 36 -10.74 -5.88 5.67
N LEU A 37 -9.61 -5.29 5.26
CA LEU A 37 -9.52 -4.45 4.06
C LEU A 37 -9.98 -5.19 2.81
N LEU A 38 -9.55 -6.42 2.65
CA LEU A 38 -9.94 -7.28 1.53
C LEU A 38 -11.43 -7.62 1.56
N GLN A 39 -11.97 -7.94 2.74
CA GLN A 39 -13.41 -8.22 2.91
C GLN A 39 -14.28 -7.00 2.60
N GLN A 40 -13.89 -5.82 3.06
CA GLN A 40 -14.58 -4.57 2.77
C GLN A 40 -14.54 -4.23 1.27
N SER A 41 -13.39 -4.40 0.63
CA SER A 41 -13.26 -4.20 -0.82
C SER A 41 -14.15 -5.16 -1.59
N TYR A 42 -14.18 -6.43 -1.21
CA TYR A 42 -15.06 -7.42 -1.80
C TYR A 42 -16.56 -7.06 -1.64
N ALA A 43 -16.98 -6.70 -0.43
CA ALA A 43 -18.37 -6.33 -0.15
C ALA A 43 -18.82 -5.10 -0.95
N ARG A 44 -17.91 -4.17 -1.23
CA ARG A 44 -18.15 -2.96 -2.04
C ARG A 44 -17.97 -3.19 -3.54
N ARG A 45 -17.61 -4.40 -3.96
CA ARG A 45 -17.24 -4.74 -5.34
C ARG A 45 -16.04 -3.97 -5.89
N ASP A 46 -15.18 -3.48 -5.01
CA ASP A 46 -13.89 -2.92 -5.38
C ASP A 46 -12.93 -4.03 -5.86
N SER A 47 -11.99 -3.64 -6.69
CA SER A 47 -10.89 -4.51 -7.08
C SER A 47 -9.71 -4.35 -6.13
N VAL A 48 -8.80 -5.33 -6.16
CA VAL A 48 -7.55 -5.30 -5.39
C VAL A 48 -6.40 -5.68 -6.33
N CYS A 49 -5.27 -5.02 -6.20
CA CYS A 49 -3.99 -5.50 -6.73
C CYS A 49 -2.93 -5.47 -5.63
N ILE A 50 -1.91 -6.30 -5.74
CA ILE A 50 -0.88 -6.46 -4.71
C ILE A 50 0.50 -6.25 -5.33
N VAL A 51 1.24 -5.30 -4.77
CA VAL A 51 2.66 -5.07 -5.00
C VAL A 51 3.42 -5.59 -3.79
N ALA A 52 4.38 -6.47 -3.97
CA ALA A 52 5.29 -6.92 -2.93
C ALA A 52 6.69 -6.43 -3.23
N PHE A 53 7.45 -6.05 -2.20
CA PHE A 53 8.82 -5.58 -2.40
C PHE A 53 9.77 -6.14 -1.34
N ARG A 54 10.93 -6.58 -1.81
CA ARG A 54 12.03 -7.14 -1.03
C ARG A 54 13.31 -7.26 -1.86
N GLY A 55 14.44 -7.46 -1.19
CA GLY A 55 15.72 -7.58 -1.88
C GLY A 55 16.06 -6.32 -2.65
N ALA A 56 16.20 -6.41 -3.96
CA ALA A 56 16.46 -5.28 -4.86
C ALA A 56 15.29 -4.97 -5.80
N HIS A 57 14.11 -5.57 -5.58
CA HIS A 57 13.00 -5.55 -6.53
C HIS A 57 11.65 -5.27 -5.87
N ALA A 58 10.76 -4.63 -6.64
CA ALA A 58 9.32 -4.64 -6.42
C ALA A 58 8.65 -5.49 -7.51
N GLN A 59 7.58 -6.17 -7.16
CA GLN A 59 6.86 -7.08 -8.03
C GLN A 59 5.37 -6.86 -7.93
N LEU A 60 4.68 -6.81 -9.08
CA LEU A 60 3.22 -6.92 -9.12
C LEU A 60 2.85 -8.39 -8.85
N LEU A 61 2.62 -8.71 -7.58
CA LEU A 61 2.34 -10.05 -7.12
C LEU A 61 0.97 -10.55 -7.58
N LEU A 62 -0.01 -9.65 -7.59
CA LEU A 62 -1.37 -9.93 -8.01
C LEU A 62 -1.89 -8.77 -8.86
N PRO A 63 -2.15 -8.97 -10.16
CA PRO A 63 -2.85 -8.00 -10.99
C PRO A 63 -4.26 -7.74 -10.47
N MET A 64 -4.86 -6.62 -10.89
CA MET A 64 -6.21 -6.22 -10.48
C MET A 64 -7.21 -7.39 -10.59
N THR A 65 -7.88 -7.68 -9.49
CA THR A 65 -8.88 -8.73 -9.37
C THR A 65 -9.95 -8.37 -8.35
N ARG A 66 -11.14 -8.96 -8.51
CA ARG A 66 -12.22 -8.93 -7.49
C ARG A 66 -12.28 -10.21 -6.66
N SER A 67 -11.37 -11.14 -6.89
CA SER A 67 -11.33 -12.42 -6.18
C SER A 67 -10.63 -12.31 -4.82
N LEU A 68 -11.40 -12.32 -3.75
CA LEU A 68 -10.88 -12.37 -2.38
C LEU A 68 -9.99 -13.61 -2.14
N VAL A 69 -10.35 -14.75 -2.72
CA VAL A 69 -9.58 -15.99 -2.60
C VAL A 69 -8.20 -15.85 -3.22
N ARG A 70 -8.11 -15.24 -4.41
CA ARG A 70 -6.82 -15.00 -5.07
C ARG A 70 -5.96 -14.03 -4.27
N ALA A 71 -6.54 -12.96 -3.72
CA ALA A 71 -5.82 -12.00 -2.90
C ALA A 71 -5.26 -12.64 -1.62
N LYS A 72 -6.06 -13.40 -0.89
CA LYS A 72 -5.62 -14.14 0.29
C LYS A 72 -4.51 -15.14 -0.03
N ARG A 73 -4.65 -15.90 -1.10
CA ARG A 73 -3.64 -16.88 -1.54
C ARG A 73 -2.32 -16.20 -1.93
N ALA A 74 -2.36 -15.08 -2.63
CA ALA A 74 -1.16 -14.34 -3.00
C ALA A 74 -0.36 -13.87 -1.77
N MET A 75 -1.04 -13.50 -0.69
CA MET A 75 -0.39 -13.06 0.55
C MET A 75 0.21 -14.19 1.36
N THR A 76 -0.37 -15.39 1.34
CA THR A 76 0.12 -16.54 2.14
C THR A 76 1.42 -17.13 1.65
N GLY A 77 1.76 -16.94 0.39
CA GLY A 77 2.97 -17.49 -0.27
C GLY A 77 4.13 -16.51 -0.38
N LEU A 78 4.10 -15.36 0.30
CA LEU A 78 5.13 -14.34 0.19
C LEU A 78 6.47 -14.83 0.76
N PRO A 79 7.50 -14.99 -0.08
CA PRO A 79 8.84 -15.23 0.43
C PRO A 79 9.40 -13.95 1.03
N GLY A 80 10.03 -14.05 2.20
CA GLY A 80 10.67 -12.92 2.87
C GLY A 80 12.17 -12.86 2.66
N GLY A 81 12.76 -11.74 3.04
CA GLY A 81 14.21 -11.56 3.11
C GLY A 81 14.75 -10.46 2.19
N GLY A 82 16.00 -10.09 2.47
CA GLY A 82 16.71 -9.06 1.71
C GLY A 82 16.40 -7.63 2.15
N GLY A 83 16.76 -6.69 1.30
CA GLY A 83 16.60 -5.27 1.54
C GLY A 83 15.17 -4.75 1.31
N THR A 84 15.01 -3.45 1.52
CA THR A 84 13.73 -2.73 1.42
C THR A 84 13.77 -1.71 0.27
N PRO A 85 13.41 -2.10 -0.96
CA PRO A 85 13.39 -1.25 -2.14
C PRO A 85 12.08 -0.44 -2.22
N LEU A 86 11.85 0.40 -1.22
CA LEU A 86 10.60 1.12 -1.04
C LEU A 86 10.29 2.08 -2.20
N ALA A 87 11.32 2.76 -2.74
CA ALA A 87 11.14 3.66 -3.89
C ALA A 87 10.64 2.91 -5.13
N LEU A 88 11.12 1.68 -5.37
CA LEU A 88 10.63 0.84 -6.47
C LEU A 88 9.17 0.44 -6.27
N ALA A 89 8.77 0.16 -5.03
CA ALA A 89 7.39 -0.15 -4.69
C ALA A 89 6.46 1.04 -4.95
N LEU A 90 6.85 2.24 -4.52
CA LEU A 90 6.07 3.46 -4.75
C LEU A 90 6.01 3.83 -6.24
N LYS A 91 7.10 3.65 -6.97
CA LYS A 91 7.14 3.80 -8.43
C LYS A 91 6.13 2.87 -9.09
N MET A 92 6.18 1.60 -8.76
CA MET A 92 5.24 0.60 -9.29
C MET A 92 3.78 0.92 -8.93
N ALA A 93 3.53 1.39 -7.71
CA ALA A 93 2.20 1.83 -7.30
C ALA A 93 1.70 3.02 -8.14
N CYS A 94 2.56 3.99 -8.45
CA CYS A 94 2.24 5.11 -9.35
C CYS A 94 1.89 4.62 -10.76
N GLU A 95 2.67 3.67 -11.30
CA GLU A 95 2.43 3.06 -12.61
C GLU A 95 1.09 2.32 -12.65
N GLN A 96 0.79 1.53 -11.62
CA GLN A 96 -0.51 0.85 -11.48
C GLN A 96 -1.66 1.84 -11.35
N ALA A 97 -1.50 2.89 -10.54
CA ALA A 97 -2.51 3.93 -10.40
C ALA A 97 -2.82 4.65 -11.71
N ALA A 98 -1.78 4.97 -12.50
CA ALA A 98 -1.95 5.59 -13.81
C ALA A 98 -2.70 4.66 -14.79
N GLN A 99 -2.41 3.36 -14.76
CA GLN A 99 -3.10 2.38 -15.58
C GLN A 99 -4.57 2.26 -15.19
N LEU A 100 -4.87 2.14 -13.90
CA LEU A 100 -6.23 2.05 -13.35
C LEU A 100 -7.05 3.30 -13.70
N HIS A 101 -6.44 4.48 -13.51
CA HIS A 101 -7.09 5.75 -13.82
C HIS A 101 -7.49 5.85 -15.30
N ARG A 102 -6.64 5.40 -16.23
CA ARG A 102 -6.97 5.33 -17.66
C ARG A 102 -8.14 4.38 -17.96
N GLN A 103 -8.38 3.39 -17.10
CA GLN A 103 -9.50 2.46 -17.19
C GLN A 103 -10.78 2.97 -16.50
N GLY A 104 -10.77 4.20 -15.97
CA GLY A 104 -11.87 4.77 -15.22
C GLY A 104 -12.05 4.19 -13.81
N VAL A 105 -10.99 3.56 -13.28
CA VAL A 105 -10.96 2.99 -11.93
C VAL A 105 -10.20 3.93 -11.00
N THR A 106 -10.78 4.24 -9.84
CA THR A 106 -10.15 5.11 -8.83
C THR A 106 -9.15 4.31 -7.99
N PRO A 107 -7.84 4.60 -8.06
CA PRO A 107 -6.86 3.90 -7.24
C PRO A 107 -6.81 4.45 -5.81
N ILE A 108 -6.63 3.55 -4.84
CA ILE A 108 -6.36 3.87 -3.43
C ILE A 108 -5.14 3.04 -3.03
N LEU A 109 -4.08 3.69 -2.54
CA LEU A 109 -2.87 3.01 -2.12
C LEU A 109 -2.88 2.76 -0.62
N VAL A 110 -2.58 1.53 -0.22
CA VAL A 110 -2.29 1.18 1.18
C VAL A 110 -0.89 0.56 1.24
N VAL A 111 0.00 1.22 1.97
CA VAL A 111 1.37 0.75 2.20
C VAL A 111 1.47 0.13 3.58
N LEU A 112 2.03 -1.08 3.66
CA LEU A 112 2.37 -1.75 4.91
C LEU A 112 3.90 -1.89 4.98
N SER A 113 4.55 -1.00 5.72
CA SER A 113 6.01 -0.97 5.88
C SER A 113 6.39 -0.14 7.10
N ASP A 114 7.58 -0.38 7.65
CA ASP A 114 8.18 0.49 8.68
C ASP A 114 8.83 1.76 8.09
N GLY A 115 8.82 1.92 6.77
CA GLY A 115 9.32 3.10 6.09
C GLY A 115 10.84 3.20 5.99
N ARG A 116 11.58 2.19 6.41
CA ARG A 116 13.05 2.18 6.44
C ARG A 116 13.63 1.66 5.13
N ALA A 117 13.64 2.51 4.11
CA ALA A 117 14.25 2.18 2.83
C ALA A 117 15.77 1.99 2.97
N ASN A 118 16.33 0.97 2.32
CA ASN A 118 17.77 0.71 2.30
C ASN A 118 18.29 0.25 0.94
N VAL A 119 17.44 0.16 -0.06
CA VAL A 119 17.79 -0.15 -1.44
C VAL A 119 17.31 0.98 -2.34
N THR A 120 18.23 1.52 -3.14
CA THR A 120 18.00 2.62 -4.07
C THR A 120 17.17 2.20 -5.28
N LEU A 121 16.72 3.16 -6.09
CA LEU A 121 16.06 2.89 -7.38
C LEU A 121 16.91 2.03 -8.33
N GLN A 122 18.22 2.11 -8.23
CA GLN A 122 19.16 1.29 -9.03
C GLN A 122 19.36 -0.11 -8.46
N GLY A 123 18.70 -0.47 -7.35
CA GLY A 123 18.86 -1.77 -6.71
C GLY A 123 20.13 -1.90 -5.86
N LEU A 124 20.81 -0.79 -5.55
CA LEU A 124 22.01 -0.75 -4.74
C LEU A 124 21.68 -0.46 -3.27
N GLY A 125 22.52 -0.94 -2.36
CA GLY A 125 22.43 -0.60 -0.95
C GLY A 125 22.79 0.87 -0.70
N GLY A 126 22.14 1.50 0.29
CA GLY A 126 22.45 2.87 0.68
C GLY A 126 21.23 3.56 1.30
N ARG A 127 21.19 3.64 2.63
CA ARG A 127 20.02 4.14 3.36
C ARG A 127 19.65 5.58 3.02
N ALA A 128 20.63 6.48 2.98
CA ALA A 128 20.37 7.90 2.73
C ALA A 128 19.76 8.12 1.33
N GLN A 129 20.36 7.54 0.30
CA GLN A 129 19.85 7.64 -1.06
C GLN A 129 18.53 6.89 -1.24
N ALA A 130 18.40 5.70 -0.66
CA ALA A 130 17.16 4.94 -0.72
C ALA A 130 15.98 5.69 -0.08
N GLN A 131 16.22 6.36 1.03
CA GLN A 131 15.21 7.18 1.69
C GLN A 131 14.85 8.42 0.86
N ALA A 132 15.84 9.08 0.26
CA ALA A 132 15.61 10.21 -0.64
C ALA A 132 14.80 9.80 -1.88
N ASP A 133 15.12 8.65 -2.48
CA ASP A 133 14.38 8.07 -3.60
C ASP A 133 12.93 7.77 -3.21
N ALA A 134 12.70 7.20 -2.02
CA ALA A 134 11.37 6.90 -1.52
C ALA A 134 10.54 8.17 -1.30
N LEU A 135 11.13 9.21 -0.72
CA LEU A 135 10.46 10.51 -0.55
C LEU A 135 10.11 11.16 -1.88
N GLN A 136 10.98 11.06 -2.89
CA GLN A 136 10.72 11.56 -4.23
C GLN A 136 9.50 10.88 -4.84
N TRP A 137 9.40 9.55 -4.77
CA TRP A 137 8.26 8.81 -5.28
C TRP A 137 7.00 9.00 -4.43
N GLY A 138 7.13 9.23 -3.13
CA GLY A 138 6.03 9.67 -2.28
C GLY A 138 5.46 11.02 -2.72
N ALA A 139 6.32 11.98 -3.06
CA ALA A 139 5.89 13.26 -3.63
C ALA A 139 5.22 13.11 -5.01
N GLN A 140 5.72 12.19 -5.86
CA GLN A 140 5.07 11.86 -7.13
C GLN A 140 3.67 11.28 -6.91
N TRP A 141 3.50 10.38 -5.92
CA TRP A 141 2.16 9.89 -5.55
C TRP A 141 1.23 11.04 -5.18
N ARG A 142 1.68 11.97 -4.33
CA ARG A 142 0.89 13.14 -3.93
C ARG A 142 0.40 13.96 -5.14
N GLN A 143 1.23 14.12 -6.16
CA GLN A 143 0.87 14.85 -7.38
C GLN A 143 -0.25 14.19 -8.18
N THR A 144 -0.45 12.88 -8.03
CA THR A 144 -1.57 12.18 -8.70
C THR A 144 -2.93 12.58 -8.14
N GLY A 145 -2.98 13.14 -6.94
CA GLY A 145 -4.21 13.45 -6.22
C GLY A 145 -4.95 12.22 -5.66
N HIS A 146 -4.40 11.02 -5.84
CA HIS A 146 -5.02 9.80 -5.32
C HIS A 146 -4.78 9.64 -3.82
N ARG A 147 -5.69 8.94 -3.16
CA ARG A 147 -5.68 8.71 -1.72
C ARG A 147 -4.69 7.63 -1.33
N SER A 148 -4.10 7.78 -0.15
CA SER A 148 -3.23 6.75 0.43
C SER A 148 -3.38 6.63 1.94
N LEU A 149 -3.09 5.42 2.42
CA LEU A 149 -2.98 5.07 3.83
C LEU A 149 -1.64 4.38 4.04
N TRP A 150 -0.87 4.85 5.00
CA TRP A 150 0.33 4.18 5.46
C TRP A 150 0.04 3.45 6.77
N ILE A 151 0.19 2.15 6.78
CA ILE A 151 0.16 1.32 7.99
C ILE A 151 1.61 1.06 8.38
N ASP A 152 2.04 1.72 9.45
CA ASP A 152 3.39 1.58 9.98
C ASP A 152 3.50 0.26 10.76
N THR A 153 4.31 -0.64 10.23
CA THR A 153 4.51 -1.98 10.80
C THR A 153 5.61 -2.03 11.85
N SER A 154 6.18 -0.89 12.27
CA SER A 154 7.16 -0.81 13.34
C SER A 154 6.56 -1.21 14.69
N ILE A 155 7.38 -1.77 15.58
CA ILE A 155 6.99 -2.04 16.98
C ILE A 155 6.64 -0.74 17.71
N GLN A 156 7.37 0.32 17.41
CA GLN A 156 7.08 1.68 17.87
C GLN A 156 6.95 2.60 16.65
N PRO A 157 6.07 3.62 16.70
CA PRO A 157 5.90 4.55 15.58
C PRO A 157 7.24 5.09 15.07
N ASP A 158 7.47 4.99 13.77
CA ASP A 158 8.71 5.39 13.13
C ASP A 158 8.57 6.75 12.44
N PRO A 159 9.45 7.73 12.74
CA PRO A 159 9.41 9.04 12.09
C PRO A 159 9.56 8.97 10.57
N GLN A 160 10.27 7.98 10.04
CA GLN A 160 10.45 7.82 8.59
C GLN A 160 9.13 7.40 7.92
N ALA A 161 8.40 6.44 8.49
CA ALA A 161 7.09 6.02 8.01
C ALA A 161 6.08 7.19 8.05
N GLN A 162 6.09 7.93 9.16
CA GLN A 162 5.21 9.10 9.32
C GLN A 162 5.54 10.21 8.29
N ASN A 163 6.82 10.48 8.06
CA ASN A 163 7.27 11.47 7.07
C ASN A 163 6.89 11.05 5.64
N LEU A 164 7.02 9.77 5.30
CA LEU A 164 6.59 9.24 4.00
C LEU A 164 5.08 9.39 3.81
N ALA A 165 4.28 9.01 4.80
CA ALA A 165 2.83 9.19 4.75
C ALA A 165 2.45 10.66 4.52
N HIS A 166 3.09 11.58 5.24
CA HIS A 166 2.89 13.02 5.08
C HIS A 166 3.30 13.52 3.70
N THR A 167 4.46 13.09 3.21
CA THR A 167 4.97 13.44 1.87
C THR A 167 4.02 12.98 0.78
N MET A 168 3.41 11.82 0.93
CA MET A 168 2.39 11.28 0.03
C MET A 168 1.04 12.01 0.13
N GLY A 169 0.85 12.88 1.11
CA GLY A 169 -0.44 13.49 1.40
C GLY A 169 -1.48 12.50 1.92
N GLY A 170 -1.02 11.38 2.47
CA GLY A 170 -1.86 10.29 2.95
C GLY A 170 -2.10 10.30 4.45
N SER A 171 -2.94 9.36 4.88
CA SER A 171 -3.18 9.08 6.31
C SER A 171 -2.11 8.14 6.85
N TYR A 172 -1.80 8.28 8.15
CA TYR A 172 -0.84 7.44 8.86
C TYR A 172 -1.50 6.68 10.00
N LEU A 173 -1.21 5.39 10.12
CA LEU A 173 -1.75 4.52 11.16
C LEU A 173 -0.64 3.61 11.72
N PRO A 174 -0.19 3.80 12.97
CA PRO A 174 0.81 2.94 13.59
C PRO A 174 0.20 1.59 14.02
N MET A 175 0.92 0.50 13.79
CA MET A 175 0.47 -0.87 14.02
C MET A 175 0.06 -1.23 15.45
N PRO A 176 0.72 -0.75 16.54
CA PRO A 176 0.27 -1.05 17.89
C PRO A 176 -1.16 -0.58 18.19
N GLN A 177 -1.70 0.30 17.33
CA GLN A 177 -3.06 0.82 17.41
C GLN A 177 -3.95 0.30 16.27
N VAL A 178 -3.44 -0.61 15.42
CA VAL A 178 -4.20 -1.21 14.32
C VAL A 178 -5.19 -2.23 14.89
N GLN A 179 -6.27 -1.71 15.42
CA GLN A 179 -7.48 -2.49 15.57
C GLN A 179 -8.20 -2.51 14.22
N ALA A 180 -8.79 -3.65 13.87
CA ALA A 180 -9.53 -3.82 12.64
C ALA A 180 -10.52 -2.68 12.38
N GLN A 181 -11.15 -2.15 13.43
CA GLN A 181 -12.08 -1.04 13.35
C GLN A 181 -11.42 0.29 12.94
N ARG A 182 -10.18 0.56 13.37
CA ARG A 182 -9.47 1.80 12.97
C ARG A 182 -9.05 1.79 11.51
N VAL A 183 -8.64 0.64 11.00
CA VAL A 183 -8.34 0.48 9.58
C VAL A 183 -9.61 0.66 8.75
N ALA A 184 -10.72 0.08 9.18
CA ALA A 184 -12.03 0.26 8.56
C ALA A 184 -12.41 1.74 8.49
N ASN A 185 -12.35 2.43 9.62
CA ASN A 185 -12.69 3.85 9.70
C ASN A 185 -11.76 4.72 8.84
N ALA A 186 -10.45 4.44 8.83
CA ALA A 186 -9.49 5.15 7.98
C ALA A 186 -9.82 4.97 6.50
N MET A 187 -10.17 3.76 6.08
CA MET A 187 -10.56 3.47 4.70
C MET A 187 -11.89 4.13 4.32
N ASP A 188 -12.86 4.15 5.21
CA ASP A 188 -14.14 4.81 4.97
C ASP A 188 -13.95 6.32 4.81
N ASN A 189 -13.12 6.95 5.64
CA ASN A 189 -12.76 8.36 5.51
C ASN A 189 -12.09 8.66 4.16
N LEU A 190 -11.17 7.80 3.72
CA LEU A 190 -10.51 7.94 2.40
C LEU A 190 -11.52 7.87 1.25
N ARG A 191 -12.57 7.07 1.37
CA ARG A 191 -13.60 6.90 0.35
C ARG A 191 -14.62 8.04 0.33
N GLN A 192 -15.06 8.51 1.50
CA GLN A 192 -16.04 9.60 1.60
C GLN A 192 -15.55 10.93 1.03
N LEU A 193 -14.25 11.19 1.13
CA LEU A 193 -13.63 12.38 0.56
C LEU A 193 -13.42 12.30 -0.97
N ALA A 194 -13.71 11.16 -1.58
CA ALA A 194 -13.60 10.92 -3.03
C ALA A 194 -14.94 11.01 -3.76
N SER A 195 -16.05 11.28 -3.02
CA SER A 195 -17.41 11.52 -3.53
C SER A 195 -17.69 12.98 -3.70
#